data_072f8a89ac33575d030f1fc5327e1e0f
#
_entry.id   072f8a89ac33575d030f1fc5327e1e0f
#
_cell.length_a   1.000
_cell.length_b   1.000
_cell.length_c   1.000
_cell.angle_alpha   90.00
_cell.angle_beta   90.00
_cell.angle_gamma   90.00
#
_symmetry.space_group_name_H-M   'P 1'
#
loop_
_entity.id
_entity.type
_entity.pdbx_description
1 polymer ?
#
loop_
_entity_poly.entity_id
_entity_poly.type
_entity_poly.pdbx_seq_one_letter_code
_entity_poly.pdbx_strand_id
1 'polypeptide(L)'
;NLFYILTNSRGFTEDETKKAHQEIAGNIVKAARKTGRDFLIMSRGDSTLRGHYPLETQVLRDVLSREGQQETDGEVICPFFKEGGRFTIGNIHYVRYGRELVPAGETEFAADRTFGYRSSNLADYVEEKTKGAYPAGEVICIGLDDLRHGRVDKVAGQLMEVRNFNKVIVNAVDYGDLKVFALALYETMGQGKRFLFRTAASLVKVMGGITDQPLLTREK
;
A
#
# COMPACT_ATOMS: atom_id res chain seq x y z
N ASN A 1 0.61 -14.79 12.12
CA ASN A 1 -0.85 -14.84 11.95
C ASN A 1 -1.30 -13.56 11.25
N LEU A 2 -2.26 -13.68 10.34
CA LEU A 2 -2.90 -12.57 9.61
C LEU A 2 -4.37 -12.52 10.01
N PHE A 3 -4.90 -11.31 10.20
CA PHE A 3 -6.34 -11.07 10.35
C PHE A 3 -6.72 -9.75 9.70
N TYR A 4 -8.00 -9.56 9.41
CA TYR A 4 -8.52 -8.36 8.78
C TYR A 4 -9.46 -7.62 9.72
N ILE A 5 -9.36 -6.30 9.70
CA ILE A 5 -10.33 -5.39 10.32
C ILE A 5 -11.07 -4.70 9.17
N LEU A 6 -12.36 -4.98 9.03
CA LEU A 6 -13.19 -4.35 8.02
C LEU A 6 -13.66 -2.98 8.52
N THR A 7 -13.22 -1.93 7.85
CA THR A 7 -13.54 -0.54 8.23
C THR A 7 -14.74 0.02 7.47
N ASN A 8 -14.95 -0.37 6.21
CA ASN A 8 -15.87 0.29 5.26
C ASN A 8 -15.63 1.82 5.12
N SER A 9 -14.42 2.28 5.40
CA SER A 9 -14.05 3.71 5.49
C SER A 9 -14.33 4.52 4.22
N ARG A 10 -14.47 3.87 3.07
CA ARG A 10 -14.88 4.55 1.84
C ARG A 10 -16.30 5.15 1.92
N GLY A 11 -17.16 4.66 2.82
CA GLY A 11 -18.47 5.22 3.08
C GLY A 11 -18.48 6.30 4.18
N PHE A 12 -17.33 6.58 4.80
CA PHE A 12 -17.18 7.50 5.91
C PHE A 12 -16.85 8.91 5.43
N THR A 13 -17.11 9.89 6.28
CA THR A 13 -16.49 11.21 6.21
C THR A 13 -15.00 11.13 6.61
N GLU A 14 -14.23 12.19 6.37
CA GLU A 14 -12.85 12.28 6.83
C GLU A 14 -12.74 12.15 8.36
N ASP A 15 -13.65 12.80 9.10
CA ASP A 15 -13.66 12.75 10.58
C ASP A 15 -13.96 11.33 11.11
N GLU A 16 -14.92 10.65 10.52
CA GLU A 16 -15.24 9.26 10.88
C GLU A 16 -14.07 8.32 10.55
N THR A 17 -13.46 8.50 9.37
CA THR A 17 -12.28 7.76 8.97
C THR A 17 -11.12 7.98 9.95
N LYS A 18 -10.87 9.23 10.34
CA LYS A 18 -9.84 9.58 11.32
C LYS A 18 -10.09 8.90 12.66
N LYS A 19 -11.31 8.98 13.19
CA LYS A 19 -11.68 8.35 14.47
C LYS A 19 -11.51 6.83 14.43
N ALA A 20 -12.01 6.19 13.37
CA ALA A 20 -11.90 4.73 13.22
C ALA A 20 -10.43 4.27 13.15
N HIS A 21 -9.59 4.95 12.37
CA HIS A 21 -8.17 4.59 12.27
C HIS A 21 -7.39 4.89 13.55
N GLN A 22 -7.75 5.94 14.30
CA GLN A 22 -7.19 6.21 15.63
C GLN A 22 -7.52 5.08 16.61
N GLU A 23 -8.78 4.66 16.65
CA GLU A 23 -9.22 3.56 17.53
C GLU A 23 -8.52 2.25 17.18
N ILE A 24 -8.51 1.88 15.89
CA ILE A 24 -7.86 0.65 15.41
C ILE A 24 -6.38 0.64 15.79
N ALA A 25 -5.63 1.69 15.46
CA ALA A 25 -4.21 1.76 15.77
C ALA A 25 -3.93 1.69 17.27
N GLY A 26 -4.69 2.43 18.08
CA GLY A 26 -4.58 2.38 19.54
C GLY A 26 -4.86 1.00 20.12
N ASN A 27 -5.88 0.31 19.61
CA ASN A 27 -6.22 -1.04 20.04
C ASN A 27 -5.16 -2.07 19.61
N ILE A 28 -4.56 -1.94 18.42
CA ILE A 28 -3.45 -2.79 17.97
C ILE A 28 -2.26 -2.62 18.90
N VAL A 29 -1.85 -1.39 19.22
CA VAL A 29 -0.72 -1.11 20.13
C VAL A 29 -0.98 -1.69 21.52
N LYS A 30 -2.19 -1.52 22.07
CA LYS A 30 -2.57 -2.10 23.37
C LYS A 30 -2.48 -3.63 23.33
N ALA A 31 -2.97 -4.25 22.27
CA ALA A 31 -2.91 -5.70 22.10
C ALA A 31 -1.46 -6.20 21.97
N ALA A 32 -0.63 -5.52 21.20
CA ALA A 32 0.78 -5.83 21.04
C ALA A 32 1.53 -5.79 22.37
N ARG A 33 1.35 -4.72 23.15
CA ARG A 33 1.93 -4.59 24.50
C ARG A 33 1.49 -5.71 25.42
N LYS A 34 0.18 -6.04 25.40
CA LYS A 34 -0.37 -7.10 26.25
C LYS A 34 0.16 -8.50 25.91
N THR A 35 0.43 -8.75 24.63
CA THR A 35 0.84 -10.06 24.13
C THR A 35 2.35 -10.22 23.94
N GLY A 36 3.11 -9.11 23.99
CA GLY A 36 4.55 -9.08 23.71
C GLY A 36 4.86 -9.41 22.23
N ARG A 37 3.93 -9.13 21.31
CA ARG A 37 4.08 -9.47 19.89
C ARG A 37 4.24 -8.22 19.04
N ASP A 38 5.16 -8.30 18.10
CA ASP A 38 5.27 -7.32 17.02
C ASP A 38 4.12 -7.44 16.03
N PHE A 39 3.86 -6.36 15.33
CA PHE A 39 2.81 -6.30 14.32
C PHE A 39 3.22 -5.47 13.11
N LEU A 40 2.55 -5.70 11.99
CA LEU A 40 2.62 -4.93 10.77
C LEU A 40 1.21 -4.50 10.37
N ILE A 41 1.03 -3.22 10.05
CA ILE A 41 -0.27 -2.71 9.60
C ILE A 41 -0.22 -2.48 8.09
N MET A 42 -1.15 -3.13 7.39
CA MET A 42 -1.39 -2.91 5.96
C MET A 42 -2.76 -2.25 5.76
N SER A 43 -2.78 -0.96 5.44
CA SER A 43 -4.00 -0.28 5.02
C SER A 43 -4.37 -0.77 3.62
N ARG A 44 -5.29 -1.72 3.59
CA ARG A 44 -5.76 -2.33 2.35
C ARG A 44 -6.90 -1.50 1.77
N GLY A 45 -6.57 -0.62 0.83
CA GLY A 45 -7.50 0.26 0.16
C GLY A 45 -8.07 -0.29 -1.14
N ASP A 46 -8.68 0.61 -1.90
CA ASP A 46 -9.20 0.35 -3.23
C ASP A 46 -8.08 0.26 -4.28
N SER A 47 -8.12 -0.76 -5.10
CA SER A 47 -7.14 -0.96 -6.19
C SER A 47 -7.28 0.04 -7.34
N THR A 48 -8.31 0.88 -7.34
CA THR A 48 -8.51 1.99 -8.27
C THR A 48 -8.25 3.36 -7.63
N LEU A 49 -7.41 3.40 -6.58
CA LEU A 49 -6.87 4.58 -5.88
C LEU A 49 -7.88 5.40 -5.07
N ARG A 50 -9.16 5.01 -5.01
CA ARG A 50 -10.17 5.72 -4.21
C ARG A 50 -10.02 5.43 -2.72
N GLY A 51 -10.45 6.35 -1.89
CA GLY A 51 -10.39 6.30 -0.43
C GLY A 51 -9.77 7.56 0.16
N HIS A 52 -9.74 7.66 1.47
CA HIS A 52 -9.23 8.83 2.20
C HIS A 52 -7.70 8.85 2.27
N TYR A 53 -7.04 8.79 1.10
CA TYR A 53 -5.60 8.95 1.02
C TYR A 53 -5.22 10.43 0.96
N PRO A 54 -4.21 10.92 1.69
CA PRO A 54 -3.29 10.18 2.58
C PRO A 54 -3.77 10.03 4.04
N LEU A 55 -4.97 10.49 4.40
CA LEU A 55 -5.46 10.56 5.77
C LEU A 55 -5.34 9.21 6.53
N GLU A 56 -5.74 8.11 5.89
CA GLU A 56 -5.77 6.78 6.52
C GLU A 56 -4.39 6.39 7.07
N THR A 57 -3.36 6.48 6.26
CA THR A 57 -2.00 6.10 6.64
C THR A 57 -1.31 7.14 7.52
N GLN A 58 -1.61 8.43 7.33
CA GLN A 58 -1.11 9.49 8.23
C GLN A 58 -1.62 9.31 9.65
N VAL A 59 -2.91 9.02 9.82
CA VAL A 59 -3.51 8.79 11.14
C VAL A 59 -2.89 7.58 11.83
N LEU A 60 -2.68 6.49 11.09
CA LEU A 60 -2.00 5.29 11.61
C LEU A 60 -0.60 5.65 12.11
N ARG A 61 0.21 6.32 11.29
CA ARG A 61 1.56 6.77 11.64
C ARG A 61 1.56 7.63 12.91
N ASP A 62 0.66 8.64 12.96
CA ASP A 62 0.62 9.60 14.07
C ASP A 62 0.23 8.92 15.40
N VAL A 63 -0.64 7.91 15.36
CA VAL A 63 -0.98 7.11 16.55
C VAL A 63 0.21 6.25 16.98
N LEU A 64 0.86 5.55 16.03
CA LEU A 64 2.02 4.72 16.34
C LEU A 64 3.13 5.54 16.99
N SER A 65 3.45 6.71 16.46
CA SER A 65 4.44 7.62 17.01
C SER A 65 4.08 8.09 18.44
N ARG A 66 2.81 8.54 18.64
CA ARG A 66 2.33 8.97 19.98
C ARG A 66 2.34 7.86 21.02
N GLU A 67 2.09 6.63 20.59
CA GLU A 67 2.13 5.45 21.46
C GLU A 67 3.55 4.94 21.71
N GLY A 68 4.59 5.66 21.29
CA GLY A 68 5.98 5.30 21.51
C GLY A 68 6.44 4.06 20.75
N GLN A 69 5.78 3.75 19.62
CA GLN A 69 6.27 2.77 18.68
C GLN A 69 7.46 3.33 17.90
N GLN A 70 8.29 2.46 17.35
CA GLN A 70 9.39 2.87 16.48
C GLN A 70 8.84 3.71 15.31
N GLU A 71 9.54 4.78 14.96
CA GLU A 71 9.16 5.62 13.84
C GLU A 71 9.01 4.83 12.55
N THR A 72 8.04 5.24 11.74
CA THR A 72 7.79 4.65 10.42
C THR A 72 8.63 5.38 9.38
N ASP A 73 9.57 4.69 8.76
CA ASP A 73 10.50 5.25 7.78
C ASP A 73 9.80 5.64 6.48
N GLY A 74 8.82 4.84 6.05
CA GLY A 74 8.14 5.08 4.77
C GLY A 74 6.77 4.44 4.65
N GLU A 75 6.12 4.79 3.53
CA GLU A 75 4.85 4.22 3.12
C GLU A 75 4.99 3.53 1.77
N VAL A 76 4.72 2.23 1.74
CA VAL A 76 4.69 1.43 0.52
C VAL A 76 3.33 1.54 -0.16
N ILE A 77 3.30 2.00 -1.40
CA ILE A 77 2.09 2.15 -2.21
C ILE A 77 2.12 1.10 -3.33
N CYS A 78 1.23 0.12 -3.22
CA CYS A 78 1.16 -1.01 -4.14
C CYS A 78 -0.30 -1.36 -4.47
N PRO A 79 -0.96 -0.63 -5.38
CA PRO A 79 -2.36 -0.86 -5.74
C PRO A 79 -2.55 -2.05 -6.69
N PHE A 80 -1.52 -2.83 -6.97
CA PHE A 80 -1.58 -4.01 -7.81
C PHE A 80 -2.62 -5.02 -7.31
N PHE A 81 -3.47 -5.47 -8.23
CA PHE A 81 -4.49 -6.48 -7.99
C PHE A 81 -4.71 -7.32 -9.24
N LYS A 82 -4.03 -8.47 -9.31
CA LYS A 82 -3.98 -9.33 -10.50
C LYS A 82 -5.37 -9.78 -10.95
N GLU A 83 -6.16 -10.33 -10.04
CA GLU A 83 -7.48 -10.87 -10.32
C GLU A 83 -8.47 -9.77 -10.76
N GLY A 84 -8.32 -8.57 -10.23
CA GLY A 84 -9.08 -7.40 -10.63
C GLY A 84 -8.58 -6.71 -11.89
N GLY A 85 -7.43 -7.12 -12.45
CA GLY A 85 -6.85 -6.49 -13.64
C GLY A 85 -6.27 -5.10 -13.36
N ARG A 86 -5.62 -4.90 -12.22
CA ARG A 86 -4.95 -3.64 -11.87
C ARG A 86 -3.45 -3.85 -11.83
N PHE A 87 -2.72 -3.07 -12.63
CA PHE A 87 -1.29 -3.22 -12.86
C PHE A 87 -0.57 -1.88 -12.74
N THR A 88 0.69 -1.90 -12.30
CA THR A 88 1.53 -0.69 -12.30
C THR A 88 2.77 -0.96 -13.15
N ILE A 89 2.95 -0.18 -14.21
CA ILE A 89 4.01 -0.34 -15.21
C ILE A 89 4.62 1.04 -15.49
N GLY A 90 5.92 1.20 -15.29
CA GLY A 90 6.58 2.50 -15.46
C GLY A 90 5.98 3.60 -14.58
N ASN A 91 5.59 3.24 -13.35
CA ASN A 91 4.90 4.05 -12.36
C ASN A 91 3.47 4.46 -12.75
N ILE A 92 2.98 4.09 -13.91
CA ILE A 92 1.60 4.35 -14.33
C ILE A 92 0.72 3.19 -13.87
N HIS A 93 -0.35 3.54 -13.17
CA HIS A 93 -1.34 2.57 -12.74
C HIS A 93 -2.41 2.40 -13.80
N TYR A 94 -2.71 1.14 -14.15
CA TYR A 94 -3.64 0.77 -15.20
C TYR A 94 -4.80 -0.06 -14.67
N VAL A 95 -5.95 0.11 -15.32
CA VAL A 95 -7.13 -0.74 -15.18
C VAL A 95 -7.33 -1.50 -16.50
N ARG A 96 -7.47 -2.82 -16.42
CA ARG A 96 -7.73 -3.66 -17.59
C ARG A 96 -9.21 -3.73 -17.91
N TYR A 97 -9.57 -3.36 -19.12
CA TYR A 97 -10.88 -3.56 -19.74
C TYR A 97 -10.73 -4.52 -20.92
N GLY A 98 -11.16 -5.77 -20.71
CA GLY A 98 -10.96 -6.81 -21.72
C GLY A 98 -9.48 -7.05 -22.05
N ARG A 99 -9.04 -6.61 -23.22
CA ARG A 99 -7.64 -6.72 -23.70
C ARG A 99 -6.84 -5.43 -23.59
N GLU A 100 -7.46 -4.35 -23.17
CA GLU A 100 -6.85 -3.02 -23.10
C GLU A 100 -6.45 -2.67 -21.67
N LEU A 101 -5.34 -1.95 -21.52
CA LEU A 101 -4.89 -1.32 -20.28
C LEU A 101 -5.16 0.18 -20.42
N VAL A 102 -6.09 0.69 -19.61
CA VAL A 102 -6.44 2.11 -19.57
C VAL A 102 -5.76 2.74 -18.35
N PRO A 103 -5.03 3.86 -18.50
CA PRO A 103 -4.47 4.58 -17.38
C PRO A 103 -5.55 4.95 -16.35
N ALA A 104 -5.28 4.76 -15.08
CA ALA A 104 -6.29 4.90 -14.02
C ALA A 104 -6.95 6.29 -13.99
N GLY A 105 -6.20 7.35 -14.29
CA GLY A 105 -6.70 8.73 -14.37
C GLY A 105 -7.67 8.99 -15.55
N GLU A 106 -7.75 8.08 -16.50
CA GLU A 106 -8.65 8.15 -17.67
C GLU A 106 -9.91 7.30 -17.49
N THR A 107 -10.07 6.68 -16.32
CA THR A 107 -11.20 5.80 -16.01
C THR A 107 -12.30 6.52 -15.22
N GLU A 108 -13.48 5.92 -15.16
CA GLU A 108 -14.59 6.37 -14.32
C GLU A 108 -14.23 6.45 -12.83
N PHE A 109 -13.23 5.71 -12.39
CA PHE A 109 -12.78 5.72 -11.00
C PHE A 109 -12.08 7.04 -10.62
N ALA A 110 -11.39 7.65 -11.56
CA ALA A 110 -10.75 8.95 -11.36
C ALA A 110 -11.77 10.10 -11.29
N ALA A 111 -12.94 9.93 -11.91
CA ALA A 111 -14.04 10.89 -11.88
C ALA A 111 -14.91 10.78 -10.60
N ASP A 112 -14.52 9.99 -9.61
CA ASP A 112 -15.23 9.86 -8.34
C ASP A 112 -15.39 11.22 -7.66
N ARG A 113 -16.61 11.55 -7.22
CA ARG A 113 -16.93 12.88 -6.65
C ARG A 113 -16.19 13.17 -5.34
N THR A 114 -15.92 12.14 -4.55
CA THR A 114 -15.28 12.26 -3.22
C THR A 114 -13.78 12.02 -3.28
N PHE A 115 -13.36 10.99 -4.03
CA PHE A 115 -12.00 10.49 -4.05
C PHE A 115 -11.28 10.69 -5.37
N GLY A 116 -11.83 11.54 -6.24
CA GLY A 116 -11.29 11.78 -7.57
C GLY A 116 -9.80 12.18 -7.57
N TYR A 117 -9.16 11.90 -8.68
CA TYR A 117 -7.76 12.21 -8.94
C TYR A 117 -7.55 12.37 -10.45
N ARG A 118 -6.40 12.90 -10.85
CA ARG A 118 -6.09 13.14 -12.26
C ARG A 118 -4.94 12.29 -12.76
N SER A 119 -3.93 12.08 -11.92
CA SER A 119 -2.72 11.42 -12.37
C SER A 119 -2.83 9.90 -12.32
N SER A 120 -2.43 9.25 -13.42
CA SER A 120 -2.22 7.81 -13.50
C SER A 120 -0.81 7.40 -13.06
N ASN A 121 0.17 8.33 -13.13
CA ASN A 121 1.49 8.13 -12.56
C ASN A 121 1.38 8.19 -11.03
N LEU A 122 1.79 7.15 -10.34
CA LEU A 122 1.60 7.05 -8.89
C LEU A 122 2.46 8.04 -8.09
N ALA A 123 3.61 8.48 -8.61
CA ALA A 123 4.40 9.52 -7.95
C ALA A 123 3.69 10.88 -8.04
N ASP A 124 3.18 11.22 -9.21
CA ASP A 124 2.38 12.44 -9.41
C ASP A 124 1.05 12.37 -8.63
N TYR A 125 0.43 11.18 -8.55
CA TYR A 125 -0.76 10.95 -7.71
C TYR A 125 -0.46 11.22 -6.23
N VAL A 126 0.68 10.77 -5.74
CA VAL A 126 1.13 11.06 -4.37
C VAL A 126 1.26 12.57 -4.16
N GLU A 127 1.95 13.27 -5.04
CA GLU A 127 2.12 14.72 -4.95
C GLU A 127 0.75 15.43 -4.99
N GLU A 128 -0.12 15.05 -5.91
CA GLU A 128 -1.49 15.58 -6.03
C GLU A 128 -2.28 15.40 -4.73
N LYS A 129 -2.34 14.17 -4.21
CA LYS A 129 -3.16 13.84 -3.04
C LYS A 129 -2.59 14.36 -1.73
N THR A 130 -1.28 14.54 -1.66
CA THR A 130 -0.59 15.12 -0.49
C THR A 130 -0.43 16.64 -0.59
N LYS A 131 -0.97 17.26 -1.66
CA LYS A 131 -0.89 18.71 -1.90
C LYS A 131 0.56 19.21 -1.92
N GLY A 132 1.46 18.44 -2.52
CA GLY A 132 2.87 18.75 -2.65
C GLY A 132 3.73 18.43 -1.41
N ALA A 133 3.17 17.84 -0.35
CA ALA A 133 3.95 17.46 0.84
C ALA A 133 5.00 16.37 0.55
N TYR A 134 4.79 15.58 -0.49
CA TYR A 134 5.73 14.59 -1.02
C TYR A 134 5.85 14.80 -2.53
N PRO A 135 6.85 15.57 -2.99
CA PRO A 135 7.06 15.87 -4.41
C PRO A 135 7.32 14.59 -5.21
N ALA A 136 6.77 14.50 -6.41
CA ALA A 136 6.88 13.32 -7.27
C ALA A 136 8.33 12.91 -7.55
N GLY A 137 9.23 13.88 -7.71
CA GLY A 137 10.66 13.65 -7.94
C GLY A 137 11.42 13.05 -6.74
N GLU A 138 10.85 13.09 -5.54
CA GLU A 138 11.44 12.52 -4.32
C GLU A 138 10.85 11.15 -3.96
N VAL A 139 9.78 10.73 -4.63
CA VAL A 139 9.15 9.42 -4.42
C VAL A 139 10.04 8.31 -4.95
N ILE A 140 10.29 7.30 -4.12
CA ILE A 140 11.09 6.14 -4.52
C ILE A 140 10.21 5.21 -5.36
N CYS A 141 10.70 4.83 -6.55
CA CYS A 141 9.98 3.95 -7.46
C CYS A 141 10.75 2.65 -7.68
N ILE A 142 10.19 1.54 -7.22
CA ILE A 142 10.73 0.20 -7.46
C ILE A 142 10.25 -0.27 -8.83
N GLY A 143 11.18 -0.39 -9.77
CA GLY A 143 10.90 -0.70 -11.17
C GLY A 143 10.74 -2.19 -11.46
N LEU A 144 9.96 -2.54 -12.50
CA LEU A 144 9.79 -3.93 -12.93
C LEU A 144 11.11 -4.58 -13.37
N ASP A 145 12.03 -3.80 -13.94
CA ASP A 145 13.32 -4.32 -14.41
C ASP A 145 14.12 -4.97 -13.27
N ASP A 146 14.23 -4.25 -12.14
CA ASP A 146 14.95 -4.78 -10.98
C ASP A 146 14.23 -5.99 -10.35
N LEU A 147 12.90 -5.94 -10.27
CA LEU A 147 12.11 -7.05 -9.73
C LEU A 147 12.22 -8.31 -10.60
N ARG A 148 12.12 -8.18 -11.92
CA ARG A 148 12.17 -9.32 -12.86
C ARG A 148 13.54 -9.93 -13.02
N HIS A 149 14.61 -9.14 -12.84
CA HIS A 149 15.97 -9.66 -12.78
C HIS A 149 16.36 -10.21 -11.39
N GLY A 150 15.43 -10.24 -10.44
CA GLY A 150 15.67 -10.76 -9.09
C GLY A 150 16.68 -9.97 -8.28
N ARG A 151 16.81 -8.66 -8.53
CA ARG A 151 17.80 -7.79 -7.88
C ARG A 151 17.37 -7.40 -6.46
N VAL A 152 17.23 -8.41 -5.59
CA VAL A 152 16.78 -8.22 -4.19
C VAL A 152 17.66 -7.22 -3.47
N ASP A 153 18.99 -7.35 -3.54
CA ASP A 153 19.95 -6.46 -2.87
C ASP A 153 19.78 -4.99 -3.31
N LYS A 154 19.56 -4.76 -4.62
CA LYS A 154 19.35 -3.41 -5.13
C LYS A 154 18.04 -2.80 -4.62
N VAL A 155 16.96 -3.58 -4.63
CA VAL A 155 15.66 -3.14 -4.10
C VAL A 155 15.74 -2.90 -2.59
N ALA A 156 16.41 -3.77 -1.85
CA ALA A 156 16.67 -3.57 -0.42
C ALA A 156 17.49 -2.29 -0.17
N GLY A 157 18.53 -2.04 -0.97
CA GLY A 157 19.30 -0.80 -0.92
C GLY A 157 18.42 0.45 -1.11
N GLN A 158 17.52 0.45 -2.09
CA GLN A 158 16.56 1.54 -2.30
C GLN A 158 15.63 1.72 -1.08
N LEU A 159 15.15 0.63 -0.49
CA LEU A 159 14.29 0.66 0.70
C LEU A 159 15.05 1.16 1.94
N MET A 160 16.35 0.86 2.07
CA MET A 160 17.19 1.36 3.17
C MET A 160 17.37 2.88 3.15
N GLU A 161 17.26 3.52 1.98
CA GLU A 161 17.33 4.97 1.83
C GLU A 161 16.04 5.70 2.21
N VAL A 162 14.92 4.99 2.37
CA VAL A 162 13.63 5.59 2.73
C VAL A 162 13.69 6.20 4.12
N ARG A 163 13.26 7.46 4.27
CA ARG A 163 13.25 8.23 5.52
C ARG A 163 12.06 9.19 5.56
N ASN A 164 11.73 9.70 6.74
CA ASN A 164 10.75 10.78 6.93
C ASN A 164 9.36 10.44 6.37
N PHE A 165 8.96 9.18 6.46
CA PHE A 165 7.70 8.69 5.92
C PHE A 165 7.57 8.89 4.40
N ASN A 166 8.69 8.92 3.67
CA ASN A 166 8.67 9.04 2.22
C ASN A 166 7.91 7.87 1.57
N LYS A 167 7.51 8.06 0.33
CA LYS A 167 6.63 7.15 -0.39
C LYS A 167 7.44 6.24 -1.30
N VAL A 168 7.03 4.98 -1.34
CA VAL A 168 7.64 3.95 -2.17
C VAL A 168 6.58 3.36 -3.09
N ILE A 169 6.68 3.64 -4.38
CA ILE A 169 5.82 3.06 -5.41
C ILE A 169 6.38 1.71 -5.83
N VAL A 170 5.53 0.69 -5.85
CA VAL A 170 5.91 -0.64 -6.32
C VAL A 170 5.22 -0.95 -7.64
N ASN A 171 6.02 -1.07 -8.69
CA ASN A 171 5.53 -1.56 -9.96
C ASN A 171 5.30 -3.08 -9.88
N ALA A 172 4.16 -3.56 -10.38
CA ALA A 172 3.86 -4.99 -10.40
C ALA A 172 2.84 -5.34 -11.48
N VAL A 173 3.09 -6.47 -12.14
CA VAL A 173 2.24 -7.06 -13.19
C VAL A 173 1.93 -8.52 -12.86
N ASP A 174 2.79 -9.17 -12.10
CA ASP A 174 2.61 -10.55 -11.66
C ASP A 174 2.99 -10.74 -10.19
N TYR A 175 2.58 -11.86 -9.61
CA TYR A 175 2.98 -12.27 -8.26
C TYR A 175 4.48 -12.50 -8.12
N GLY A 176 5.17 -12.86 -9.22
CA GLY A 176 6.63 -12.95 -9.24
C GLY A 176 7.30 -11.63 -8.87
N ASP A 177 6.81 -10.51 -9.42
CA ASP A 177 7.30 -9.17 -9.12
C ASP A 177 7.17 -8.86 -7.61
N LEU A 178 6.00 -9.18 -7.03
CA LEU A 178 5.75 -8.97 -5.60
C LEU A 178 6.55 -9.89 -4.69
N LYS A 179 6.88 -11.12 -5.12
CA LYS A 179 7.71 -12.03 -4.32
C LYS A 179 9.13 -11.48 -4.16
N VAL A 180 9.73 -10.97 -5.24
CA VAL A 180 11.05 -10.34 -5.19
C VAL A 180 11.01 -9.08 -4.31
N PHE A 181 9.99 -8.24 -4.48
CA PHE A 181 9.79 -7.08 -3.62
C PHE A 181 9.66 -7.47 -2.14
N ALA A 182 8.85 -8.48 -1.83
CA ALA A 182 8.63 -8.93 -0.45
C ALA A 182 9.92 -9.47 0.20
N LEU A 183 10.78 -10.16 -0.55
CA LEU A 183 12.08 -10.61 -0.06
C LEU A 183 12.96 -9.41 0.34
N ALA A 184 13.10 -8.41 -0.54
CA ALA A 184 13.85 -7.20 -0.26
C ALA A 184 13.27 -6.42 0.93
N LEU A 185 11.95 -6.35 1.02
CA LEU A 185 11.24 -5.68 2.11
C LEU A 185 11.49 -6.38 3.45
N TYR A 186 11.40 -7.72 3.51
CA TYR A 186 11.68 -8.47 4.74
C TYR A 186 13.13 -8.33 5.18
N GLU A 187 14.08 -8.35 4.25
CA GLU A 187 15.48 -8.11 4.54
C GLU A 187 15.68 -6.71 5.17
N THR A 188 15.11 -5.69 4.54
CA THR A 188 15.18 -4.30 5.01
C THR A 188 14.53 -4.11 6.38
N MET A 189 13.37 -4.73 6.60
CA MET A 189 12.67 -4.71 7.89
C MET A 189 13.47 -5.47 8.97
N GLY A 190 14.13 -6.56 8.60
CA GLY A 190 15.05 -7.29 9.49
C GLY A 190 16.24 -6.44 9.93
N GLN A 191 16.65 -5.44 9.15
CA GLN A 191 17.67 -4.45 9.47
C GLN A 191 17.13 -3.24 10.25
N GLY A 192 15.86 -3.26 10.67
CA GLY A 192 15.26 -2.27 11.55
C GLY A 192 14.37 -1.23 10.88
N LYS A 193 14.24 -1.23 9.55
CA LYS A 193 13.31 -0.34 8.85
C LYS A 193 11.86 -0.68 9.17
N ARG A 194 11.01 0.36 9.19
CA ARG A 194 9.58 0.23 9.45
C ARG A 194 8.76 0.91 8.36
N PHE A 195 7.77 0.19 7.85
CA PHE A 195 6.89 0.69 6.79
C PHE A 195 5.42 0.56 7.17
N LEU A 196 4.61 1.54 6.78
CA LEU A 196 3.18 1.39 6.60
C LEU A 196 2.87 1.10 5.13
N PHE A 197 1.67 0.64 4.87
CA PHE A 197 1.29 0.18 3.55
C PHE A 197 -0.04 0.79 3.13
N ARG A 198 -0.09 1.28 1.90
CA ARG A 198 -1.28 1.59 1.13
C ARG A 198 -1.34 0.60 -0.03
N THR A 199 -2.13 -0.45 0.07
CA THR A 199 -2.07 -1.58 -0.86
C THR A 199 -3.44 -2.06 -1.30
N ALA A 200 -3.49 -2.80 -2.42
CA ALA A 200 -4.62 -3.65 -2.76
C ALA A 200 -4.40 -5.09 -2.22
N ALA A 201 -5.15 -6.05 -2.72
CA ALA A 201 -5.17 -7.40 -2.16
C ALA A 201 -3.90 -8.21 -2.41
N SER A 202 -3.25 -8.03 -3.57
CA SER A 202 -2.17 -8.92 -4.01
C SER A 202 -0.92 -8.87 -3.14
N LEU A 203 -0.51 -7.68 -2.65
CA LEU A 203 0.65 -7.59 -1.76
C LEU A 203 0.36 -8.27 -0.41
N VAL A 204 -0.85 -8.08 0.14
CA VAL A 204 -1.26 -8.75 1.39
C VAL A 204 -1.20 -10.26 1.24
N LYS A 205 -1.66 -10.80 0.10
CA LYS A 205 -1.60 -12.23 -0.21
C LYS A 205 -0.16 -12.74 -0.19
N VAL A 206 0.75 -12.06 -0.88
CA VAL A 206 2.17 -12.48 -0.96
C VAL A 206 2.84 -12.40 0.42
N MET A 207 2.72 -11.28 1.11
CA MET A 207 3.34 -11.09 2.42
C MET A 207 2.72 -12.01 3.49
N GLY A 208 1.44 -12.31 3.38
CA GLY A 208 0.76 -13.23 4.29
C GLY A 208 1.00 -14.71 4.01
N GLY A 209 1.72 -15.04 2.92
CA GLY A 209 1.93 -16.44 2.50
C GLY A 209 0.63 -17.16 2.13
N ILE A 210 -0.39 -16.42 1.67
CA ILE A 210 -1.70 -16.98 1.36
C ILE A 210 -1.65 -17.69 0.01
N THR A 211 -1.95 -18.98 0.02
CA THR A 211 -2.03 -19.82 -1.18
C THR A 211 -3.32 -19.55 -1.98
N ASP A 212 -3.29 -19.91 -3.27
CA ASP A 212 -4.48 -19.84 -4.10
C ASP A 212 -5.55 -20.81 -3.59
N GLN A 213 -6.78 -20.33 -3.53
CA GLN A 213 -7.95 -21.13 -3.18
C GLN A 213 -8.98 -21.02 -4.31
N PRO A 214 -9.73 -22.07 -4.57
CA PRO A 214 -10.86 -21.98 -5.50
C PRO A 214 -11.89 -20.97 -5.00
N LEU A 215 -12.62 -20.37 -5.93
CA LEU A 215 -13.69 -19.45 -5.60
C LEU A 215 -14.70 -20.10 -4.67
N LEU A 216 -15.23 -19.31 -3.72
CA LEU A 216 -16.33 -19.76 -2.87
C LEU A 216 -17.55 -20.06 -3.74
N THR A 217 -18.09 -21.28 -3.61
CA THR A 217 -19.33 -21.69 -4.23
C THR A 217 -20.39 -21.90 -3.15
N ARG A 218 -21.65 -22.08 -3.55
CA ARG A 218 -22.75 -22.38 -2.62
C ARG A 218 -22.56 -23.66 -1.82
N GLU A 219 -21.70 -24.57 -2.31
CA GLU A 219 -21.43 -25.87 -1.70
C GLU A 219 -20.25 -25.84 -0.70
N LYS A 220 -19.63 -24.69 -0.50
CA LYS A 220 -18.59 -24.39 0.48
C LYS A 220 -19.04 -23.26 1.37
#